data_d8398f8399d0f8814bcfaacdb8f8b98c
#
_entry.id   d8398f8399d0f8814bcfaacdb8f8b98c
#
_cell.length_a   1.000
_cell.length_b   1.000
_cell.length_c   1.000
_cell.angle_alpha   90.00
_cell.angle_beta   90.00
_cell.angle_gamma   90.00
#
_symmetry.space_group_name_H-M   'P 1'
#
loop_
_entity.id
_entity.type
_entity.pdbx_description
1 polymer ?
#
loop_
_entity_poly.entity_id
_entity_poly.type
_entity_poly.pdbx_seq_one_letter_code
_entity_poly.pdbx_strand_id
1 'polypeptide(L)'
;MAAGELYMGLVEFGVGLIPGGGGNIQMLRNIFGPHSDNKDFPALPFLQKIFMTIGMAKVATSAEEAIETGFLDANRDTVLLNRSHLLHTAKQRVLGMAASGFRPPREQKFRLPGRDGYATIDMLLYSMVENGQISAHDRLIGQKLAELCKIKTNLLNKVHAI
;
A
#
# COMPACT_ATOMS: atom_id res chain seq x y z
N MET A 1 6.56 3.75 -13.13
CA MET A 1 6.14 4.86 -14.04
C MET A 1 4.64 4.74 -14.25
N ALA A 2 3.95 5.87 -14.33
CA ALA A 2 2.50 5.93 -14.47
C ALA A 2 2.12 6.96 -15.55
N ALA A 3 0.98 6.78 -16.21
CA ALA A 3 0.36 7.83 -17.01
C ALA A 3 -0.32 8.84 -16.06
N GLY A 4 -0.44 10.10 -16.48
CA GLY A 4 -1.16 11.12 -15.69
C GLY A 4 -2.60 10.69 -15.42
N GLU A 5 -3.28 10.19 -16.43
CA GLU A 5 -4.58 9.53 -16.32
C GLU A 5 -4.38 8.03 -16.13
N LEU A 6 -4.73 7.52 -14.97
CA LEU A 6 -4.69 6.09 -14.66
C LEU A 6 -5.80 5.73 -13.68
N TYR A 7 -6.19 4.46 -13.67
CA TYR A 7 -7.03 3.89 -12.64
C TYR A 7 -6.17 2.89 -11.85
N MET A 8 -6.00 3.13 -10.54
CA MET A 8 -5.18 2.30 -9.68
C MET A 8 -5.85 2.11 -8.32
N GLY A 9 -5.99 0.87 -7.89
CA GLY A 9 -6.61 0.53 -6.61
C GLY A 9 -6.38 -0.93 -6.23
N LEU A 10 -6.59 -1.23 -4.95
CA LEU A 10 -6.65 -2.59 -4.41
C LEU A 10 -8.12 -2.88 -4.10
N VAL A 11 -8.85 -3.34 -5.11
CA VAL A 11 -10.33 -3.41 -5.09
C VAL A 11 -10.86 -4.77 -4.66
N GLU A 12 -9.99 -5.72 -4.37
CA GLU A 12 -10.34 -7.10 -4.00
C GLU A 12 -11.22 -7.15 -2.77
N PHE A 13 -11.07 -6.20 -1.85
CA PHE A 13 -11.90 -6.08 -0.65
C PHE A 13 -13.38 -5.89 -0.99
N GLY A 14 -13.69 -5.16 -2.08
CA GLY A 14 -15.05 -4.95 -2.55
C GLY A 14 -15.78 -6.23 -3.01
N VAL A 15 -15.05 -7.33 -3.23
CA VAL A 15 -15.59 -8.65 -3.58
C VAL A 15 -15.29 -9.70 -2.51
N GLY A 16 -14.96 -9.27 -1.28
CA GLY A 16 -14.75 -10.14 -0.14
C GLY A 16 -13.42 -10.89 -0.12
N LEU A 17 -12.39 -10.35 -0.78
CA LEU A 17 -11.05 -10.94 -0.85
C LEU A 17 -9.99 -9.98 -0.29
N ILE A 18 -8.84 -10.53 0.10
CA ILE A 18 -7.65 -9.73 0.48
C ILE A 18 -6.75 -9.57 -0.75
N PRO A 19 -6.26 -8.36 -1.05
CA PRO A 19 -5.31 -8.14 -2.13
C PRO A 19 -4.06 -9.02 -1.99
N GLY A 20 -3.83 -9.93 -2.96
CA GLY A 20 -2.76 -10.94 -2.91
C GLY A 20 -1.52 -10.60 -3.75
N GLY A 21 -1.60 -9.60 -4.65
CA GLY A 21 -0.54 -9.25 -5.59
C GLY A 21 0.63 -8.42 -5.03
N GLY A 22 0.73 -8.25 -3.70
CA GLY A 22 1.80 -7.48 -3.06
C GLY A 22 1.54 -5.98 -2.95
N GLY A 23 0.39 -5.48 -3.42
CA GLY A 23 0.02 -4.07 -3.36
C GLY A 23 -0.05 -3.53 -1.93
N ASN A 24 -0.55 -4.32 -0.99
CA ASN A 24 -0.60 -3.97 0.43
C ASN A 24 0.80 -3.61 0.97
N ILE A 25 1.79 -4.45 0.69
CA ILE A 25 3.18 -4.25 1.15
C ILE A 25 3.79 -3.05 0.43
N GLN A 26 3.47 -2.87 -0.85
CA GLN A 26 3.99 -1.73 -1.59
C GLN A 26 3.45 -0.40 -1.05
N MET A 27 2.17 -0.31 -0.67
CA MET A 27 1.62 0.88 0.00
C MET A 27 2.31 1.14 1.35
N LEU A 28 2.53 0.10 2.15
CA LEU A 28 3.29 0.23 3.40
C LEU A 28 4.71 0.74 3.14
N ARG A 29 5.40 0.23 2.11
CA ARG A 29 6.75 0.71 1.74
C ARG A 29 6.74 2.16 1.29
N ASN A 30 5.76 2.57 0.50
CA ASN A 30 5.67 3.94 0.00
C ASN A 30 5.49 4.94 1.14
N ILE A 31 4.66 4.61 2.12
CA ILE A 31 4.29 5.51 3.21
C ILE A 31 5.27 5.42 4.39
N PHE A 32 5.64 4.23 4.83
CA PHE A 32 6.49 4.05 6.02
C PHE A 32 7.98 4.02 5.69
N GLY A 33 8.34 3.65 4.47
CA GLY A 33 9.74 3.52 4.07
C GLY A 33 10.57 4.80 4.26
N PRO A 34 10.09 5.97 3.83
CA PRO A 34 10.79 7.25 4.05
C PRO A 34 10.99 7.62 5.53
N HIS A 35 10.21 7.01 6.43
CA HIS A 35 10.21 7.28 7.87
C HIS A 35 10.81 6.14 8.70
N SER A 36 11.50 5.19 8.07
CA SER A 36 12.04 3.98 8.72
C SER A 36 12.92 4.29 9.93
N ASP A 37 13.68 5.37 9.88
CA ASP A 37 14.63 5.78 10.93
C ASP A 37 14.03 6.77 11.93
N ASN A 38 12.82 7.29 11.68
CA ASN A 38 12.13 8.21 12.57
C ASN A 38 11.33 7.43 13.62
N LYS A 39 11.80 7.48 14.89
CA LYS A 39 11.12 6.80 16.01
C LYS A 39 9.82 7.48 16.44
N ASP A 40 9.70 8.76 16.18
CA ASP A 40 8.57 9.61 16.60
C ASP A 40 7.53 9.76 15.48
N PHE A 41 7.70 9.02 14.37
CA PHE A 41 6.73 9.04 13.27
C PHE A 41 5.36 8.54 13.76
N PRO A 42 4.29 9.34 13.60
CA PRO A 42 2.95 8.98 14.07
C PRO A 42 2.33 7.91 13.14
N ALA A 43 2.78 6.68 13.29
CA ALA A 43 2.47 5.57 12.40
C ALA A 43 0.95 5.23 12.32
N LEU A 44 0.20 5.42 13.41
CA LEU A 44 -1.19 4.98 13.51
C LEU A 44 -2.14 5.67 12.53
N PRO A 45 -2.17 7.01 12.38
CA PRO A 45 -3.02 7.68 11.40
C PRO A 45 -2.76 7.24 9.95
N PHE A 46 -1.49 7.04 9.61
CA PHE A 46 -1.11 6.57 8.26
C PHE A 46 -1.55 5.13 8.01
N LEU A 47 -1.43 4.27 9.02
CA LEU A 47 -1.92 2.90 8.94
C LEU A 47 -3.44 2.86 8.75
N GLN A 48 -4.19 3.68 9.51
CA GLN A 48 -5.64 3.81 9.35
C GLN A 48 -6.01 4.29 7.94
N LYS A 49 -5.28 5.27 7.40
CA LYS A 49 -5.49 5.75 6.03
C LYS A 49 -5.30 4.63 5.00
N ILE A 50 -4.21 3.85 5.09
CA ILE A 50 -3.95 2.70 4.21
C ILE A 50 -5.09 1.69 4.34
N PHE A 51 -5.43 1.31 5.58
CA PHE A 51 -6.47 0.35 5.85
C PHE A 51 -7.82 0.77 5.26
N MET A 52 -8.22 2.02 5.45
CA MET A 52 -9.46 2.56 4.87
C MET A 52 -9.41 2.63 3.34
N THR A 53 -8.26 2.95 2.75
CA THR A 53 -8.09 2.97 1.29
C THR A 53 -8.32 1.58 0.70
N ILE A 54 -7.77 0.53 1.32
CA ILE A 54 -7.93 -0.86 0.87
C ILE A 54 -9.34 -1.37 1.20
N GLY A 55 -9.80 -1.18 2.44
CA GLY A 55 -11.07 -1.68 2.94
C GLY A 55 -12.29 -1.09 2.23
N MET A 56 -12.19 0.15 1.77
CA MET A 56 -13.23 0.81 0.97
C MET A 56 -13.03 0.63 -0.54
N ALA A 57 -12.10 -0.23 -0.94
CA ALA A 57 -11.77 -0.50 -2.34
C ALA A 57 -11.56 0.79 -3.17
N LYS A 58 -10.89 1.79 -2.58
CA LYS A 58 -10.68 3.08 -3.25
C LYS A 58 -9.83 2.93 -4.50
N VAL A 59 -10.26 3.62 -5.56
CA VAL A 59 -9.54 3.68 -6.84
C VAL A 59 -9.10 5.11 -7.08
N ALA A 60 -7.81 5.32 -7.28
CA ALA A 60 -7.28 6.58 -7.76
C ALA A 60 -7.56 6.71 -9.27
N THR A 61 -7.98 7.88 -9.72
CA THR A 61 -8.33 8.18 -11.12
C THR A 61 -7.26 8.98 -11.84
N SER A 62 -6.25 9.42 -11.10
CA SER A 62 -5.07 10.11 -11.63
C SER A 62 -3.79 9.66 -10.93
N ALA A 63 -2.64 9.96 -11.54
CA ALA A 63 -1.35 9.69 -10.92
C ALA A 63 -1.12 10.53 -9.65
N GLU A 64 -1.65 11.74 -9.61
CA GLU A 64 -1.59 12.61 -8.42
C GLU A 64 -2.37 12.00 -7.26
N GLU A 65 -3.61 11.59 -7.52
CA GLU A 65 -4.43 10.89 -6.51
C GLU A 65 -3.79 9.57 -6.07
N ALA A 66 -3.13 8.85 -6.98
CA ALA A 66 -2.40 7.63 -6.65
C ALA A 66 -1.18 7.91 -5.74
N ILE A 67 -0.54 9.06 -5.88
CA ILE A 67 0.53 9.52 -4.97
C ILE A 67 -0.07 9.89 -3.61
N GLU A 68 -1.13 10.67 -3.58
CA GLU A 68 -1.79 11.08 -2.34
C GLU A 68 -2.32 9.90 -1.52
N THR A 69 -2.84 8.89 -2.20
CA THR A 69 -3.33 7.67 -1.54
C THR A 69 -2.22 6.70 -1.13
N GLY A 70 -1.01 6.87 -1.64
CA GLY A 70 0.15 6.02 -1.33
C GLY A 70 0.32 4.82 -2.24
N PHE A 71 -0.43 4.71 -3.33
CA PHE A 71 -0.19 3.69 -4.37
C PHE A 71 1.11 3.95 -5.13
N LEU A 72 1.44 5.21 -5.37
CA LEU A 72 2.69 5.66 -5.97
C LEU A 72 3.52 6.48 -4.97
N ASP A 73 4.82 6.57 -5.23
CA ASP A 73 5.78 7.34 -4.45
C ASP A 73 6.30 8.50 -5.32
N ALA A 74 6.03 9.74 -4.92
CA ALA A 74 6.41 10.94 -5.66
C ALA A 74 7.92 11.06 -5.92
N ASN A 75 8.75 10.49 -5.03
CA ASN A 75 10.22 10.58 -5.16
C ASN A 75 10.80 9.49 -6.06
N ARG A 76 10.08 8.40 -6.28
CA ARG A 76 10.55 7.23 -7.02
C ARG A 76 9.83 7.04 -8.35
N ASP A 77 8.53 7.29 -8.35
CA ASP A 77 7.70 7.04 -9.52
C ASP A 77 7.66 8.27 -10.44
N THR A 78 7.71 8.02 -11.73
CA THR A 78 7.66 9.06 -12.76
C THR A 78 6.27 9.09 -13.38
N VAL A 79 5.67 10.25 -13.41
CA VAL A 79 4.39 10.49 -14.07
C VAL A 79 4.64 11.06 -15.47
N LEU A 80 3.96 10.53 -16.47
CA LEU A 80 3.99 10.99 -17.85
C LEU A 80 2.60 11.45 -18.25
N LEU A 81 2.49 12.69 -18.73
CA LEU A 81 1.22 13.25 -19.19
C LEU A 81 0.75 12.58 -20.49
N ASN A 82 1.67 12.28 -21.40
CA ASN A 82 1.34 11.61 -22.65
C ASN A 82 1.47 10.10 -22.52
N ARG A 83 0.32 9.40 -22.40
CA ARG A 83 0.24 7.94 -22.29
C ARG A 83 0.90 7.21 -23.47
N SER A 84 0.88 7.78 -24.67
CA SER A 84 1.48 7.15 -25.85
C SER A 84 3.00 6.98 -25.72
N HIS A 85 3.66 7.79 -24.91
CA HIS A 85 5.11 7.72 -24.65
C HIS A 85 5.47 6.80 -23.49
N LEU A 86 4.49 6.26 -22.75
CA LEU A 86 4.74 5.52 -21.50
C LEU A 86 5.68 4.32 -21.74
N LEU A 87 5.39 3.49 -22.72
CA LEU A 87 6.17 2.29 -23.00
C LEU A 87 7.58 2.61 -23.47
N HIS A 88 7.71 3.59 -24.38
CA HIS A 88 9.01 4.04 -24.87
C HIS A 88 9.88 4.56 -23.73
N THR A 89 9.33 5.46 -22.92
CA THR A 89 10.07 6.07 -21.80
C THR A 89 10.41 5.02 -20.72
N ALA A 90 9.51 4.09 -20.44
CA ALA A 90 9.79 2.98 -19.52
C ALA A 90 10.95 2.12 -20.02
N LYS A 91 10.98 1.79 -21.31
CA LYS A 91 12.08 1.05 -21.93
C LYS A 91 13.41 1.81 -21.80
N GLN A 92 13.44 3.11 -22.13
CA GLN A 92 14.66 3.91 -21.99
C GLN A 92 15.16 3.97 -20.55
N ARG A 93 14.25 4.12 -19.59
CA ARG A 93 14.60 4.10 -18.17
C ARG A 93 15.22 2.77 -17.74
N VAL A 94 14.64 1.65 -18.14
CA VAL A 94 15.17 0.32 -17.81
C VAL A 94 16.54 0.09 -18.44
N LEU A 95 16.74 0.50 -19.69
CA LEU A 95 18.06 0.43 -20.37
C LEU A 95 19.10 1.29 -19.64
N GLY A 96 18.74 2.51 -19.24
CA GLY A 96 19.61 3.38 -18.44
C GLY A 96 19.97 2.77 -17.09
N MET A 97 18.99 2.19 -16.39
CA MET A 97 19.23 1.49 -15.13
C MET A 97 20.16 0.28 -15.31
N ALA A 98 19.96 -0.51 -16.36
CA ALA A 98 20.83 -1.66 -16.66
C ALA A 98 22.27 -1.20 -16.95
N ALA A 99 22.44 -0.16 -17.76
CA ALA A 99 23.75 0.41 -18.09
C ALA A 99 24.48 1.01 -16.87
N SER A 100 23.72 1.57 -15.90
CA SER A 100 24.30 2.12 -14.65
C SER A 100 24.56 1.06 -13.56
N GLY A 101 24.38 -0.23 -13.86
CA GLY A 101 24.62 -1.30 -12.88
C GLY A 101 23.57 -1.36 -11.77
N PHE A 102 22.33 -1.07 -12.09
CA PHE A 102 21.21 -1.14 -11.14
C PHE A 102 21.21 -2.46 -10.37
N ARG A 103 21.02 -2.34 -9.07
CA ARG A 103 20.75 -3.47 -8.18
C ARG A 103 19.42 -3.25 -7.50
N PRO A 104 18.60 -4.31 -7.30
CA PRO A 104 17.38 -4.19 -6.52
C PRO A 104 17.68 -3.58 -5.14
N PRO A 105 16.81 -2.71 -4.64
CA PRO A 105 16.99 -2.14 -3.30
C PRO A 105 17.00 -3.26 -2.26
N ARG A 106 17.83 -3.08 -1.22
CA ARG A 106 17.81 -3.99 -0.08
C ARG A 106 16.45 -3.95 0.60
N GLU A 107 16.16 -5.00 1.35
CA GLU A 107 14.97 -5.06 2.20
C GLU A 107 14.85 -3.81 3.07
N GLN A 108 13.75 -3.12 2.90
CA GLN A 108 13.45 -1.95 3.71
C GLN A 108 12.69 -2.39 4.96
N LYS A 109 13.24 -2.07 6.12
CA LYS A 109 12.59 -2.28 7.41
C LYS A 109 11.84 -1.02 7.80
N PHE A 110 10.61 -1.15 8.24
CA PHE A 110 9.84 -0.04 8.79
C PHE A 110 9.08 -0.51 10.03
N ARG A 111 8.76 0.44 10.90
CA ARG A 111 8.05 0.17 12.16
C ARG A 111 6.56 0.31 11.95
N LEU A 112 5.81 -0.69 12.38
CA LEU A 112 4.36 -0.66 12.42
C LEU A 112 3.90 -0.58 13.88
N PRO A 113 2.67 -0.05 14.15
CA PRO A 113 2.14 0.11 15.51
C PRO A 113 1.92 -1.20 16.30
N GLY A 114 2.12 -2.37 15.66
CA GLY A 114 2.02 -3.65 16.33
C GLY A 114 0.60 -3.96 16.86
N ARG A 115 0.54 -4.40 18.13
CA ARG A 115 -0.74 -4.78 18.77
C ARG A 115 -1.71 -3.61 18.90
N ASP A 116 -1.21 -2.42 19.19
CA ASP A 116 -2.06 -1.23 19.37
C ASP A 116 -2.71 -0.82 18.05
N GLY A 117 -1.95 -0.89 16.96
CA GLY A 117 -2.49 -0.68 15.61
C GLY A 117 -3.57 -1.68 15.25
N TYR A 118 -3.34 -2.96 15.53
CA TYR A 118 -4.35 -4.00 15.34
C TYR A 118 -5.61 -3.73 16.16
N ALA A 119 -5.48 -3.46 17.45
CA ALA A 119 -6.61 -3.21 18.34
C ALA A 119 -7.46 -2.01 17.87
N THR A 120 -6.79 -0.95 17.41
CA THR A 120 -7.47 0.23 16.87
C THR A 120 -8.27 -0.10 15.60
N ILE A 121 -7.68 -0.87 14.69
CA ILE A 121 -8.37 -1.30 13.46
C ILE A 121 -9.53 -2.27 13.80
N ASP A 122 -9.35 -3.21 14.72
CA ASP A 122 -10.41 -4.16 15.11
C ASP A 122 -11.60 -3.43 15.76
N MET A 123 -11.34 -2.41 16.60
CA MET A 123 -12.37 -1.55 17.17
C MET A 123 -13.14 -0.79 16.07
N LEU A 124 -12.44 -0.25 15.09
CA LEU A 124 -13.07 0.42 13.93
C LEU A 124 -13.97 -0.54 13.16
N LEU A 125 -13.48 -1.74 12.84
CA LEU A 125 -14.24 -2.78 12.15
C LEU A 125 -15.49 -3.21 12.95
N TYR A 126 -15.34 -3.37 14.25
CA TYR A 126 -16.47 -3.67 15.14
C TYR A 126 -17.56 -2.59 15.05
N SER A 127 -17.16 -1.33 15.18
CA SER A 127 -18.09 -0.20 15.06
C SER A 127 -18.80 -0.16 13.69
N MET A 128 -18.08 -0.47 12.60
CA MET A 128 -18.66 -0.51 11.26
C MET A 128 -19.71 -1.63 11.10
N VAL A 129 -19.48 -2.79 11.71
CA VAL A 129 -20.49 -3.89 11.73
C VAL A 129 -21.72 -3.49 12.51
N GLU A 130 -21.55 -2.96 13.75
CA GLU A 130 -22.66 -2.55 14.59
C GLU A 130 -23.52 -1.45 13.96
N ASN A 131 -22.90 -0.58 13.14
CA ASN A 131 -23.58 0.45 12.37
C ASN A 131 -24.14 -0.06 11.02
N GLY A 132 -24.03 -1.34 10.69
CA GLY A 132 -24.52 -1.92 9.44
C GLY A 132 -23.79 -1.46 8.18
N GLN A 133 -22.57 -0.92 8.32
CA GLN A 133 -21.77 -0.41 7.19
C GLN A 133 -21.01 -1.51 6.45
N ILE A 134 -20.68 -2.59 7.16
CA ILE A 134 -19.97 -3.75 6.61
C ILE A 134 -20.58 -5.05 7.13
N SER A 135 -20.39 -6.14 6.39
CA SER A 135 -20.82 -7.47 6.79
C SER A 135 -19.88 -8.11 7.83
N ALA A 136 -20.32 -9.20 8.47
CA ALA A 136 -19.46 -10.01 9.32
C ALA A 136 -18.27 -10.62 8.56
N HIS A 137 -18.44 -10.93 7.27
CA HIS A 137 -17.36 -11.40 6.40
C HIS A 137 -16.34 -10.29 6.14
N ASP A 138 -16.77 -9.07 5.84
CA ASP A 138 -15.88 -7.93 5.64
C ASP A 138 -15.08 -7.66 6.90
N ARG A 139 -15.69 -7.80 8.10
CA ARG A 139 -14.95 -7.72 9.36
C ARG A 139 -13.87 -8.79 9.44
N LEU A 140 -14.19 -10.04 9.12
CA LEU A 140 -13.23 -11.14 9.17
C LEU A 140 -12.01 -10.87 8.26
N ILE A 141 -12.25 -10.50 7.00
CA ILE A 141 -11.15 -10.19 6.08
C ILE A 141 -10.37 -8.93 6.51
N GLY A 142 -11.07 -7.94 7.06
CA GLY A 142 -10.45 -6.75 7.65
C GLY A 142 -9.53 -7.08 8.82
N GLN A 143 -9.94 -7.98 9.73
CA GLN A 143 -9.10 -8.47 10.81
C GLN A 143 -7.86 -9.20 10.27
N LYS A 144 -8.00 -10.01 9.22
CA LYS A 144 -6.88 -10.69 8.56
C LYS A 144 -5.91 -9.70 7.90
N LEU A 145 -6.43 -8.67 7.26
CA LEU A 145 -5.60 -7.58 6.73
C LEU A 145 -4.88 -6.84 7.86
N ALA A 146 -5.56 -6.56 8.97
CA ALA A 146 -4.98 -5.89 10.13
C ALA A 146 -3.90 -6.72 10.85
N GLU A 147 -3.87 -8.05 10.69
CA GLU A 147 -2.79 -8.90 11.19
C GLU A 147 -1.42 -8.53 10.61
N LEU A 148 -1.38 -7.89 9.43
CA LEU A 148 -0.15 -7.33 8.86
C LEU A 148 0.51 -6.31 9.81
N CYS A 149 -0.28 -5.60 10.62
CA CYS A 149 0.23 -4.66 11.62
C CYS A 149 1.04 -5.34 12.73
N LYS A 150 0.77 -6.62 13.01
CA LYS A 150 1.45 -7.41 14.04
C LYS A 150 2.80 -7.97 13.57
N ILE A 151 3.05 -7.95 12.26
CA ILE A 151 4.25 -8.54 11.70
C ILE A 151 5.44 -7.68 12.11
N LYS A 152 6.33 -8.25 12.92
CA LYS A 152 7.65 -7.65 13.14
C LYS A 152 8.37 -7.56 11.80
N THR A 153 8.99 -6.46 11.52
CA THR A 153 9.64 -6.07 10.25
C THR A 153 10.51 -7.16 9.58
N ASN A 154 10.96 -8.16 10.33
CA ASN A 154 11.77 -9.27 9.83
C ASN A 154 10.97 -10.34 9.06
N LEU A 155 9.65 -10.27 9.01
CA LEU A 155 8.79 -11.32 8.42
C LEU A 155 8.10 -10.87 7.12
N LEU A 156 8.21 -9.59 6.71
CA LEU A 156 7.55 -9.09 5.49
C LEU A 156 7.98 -9.79 4.20
N ASN A 157 9.14 -10.46 4.20
CA ASN A 157 9.61 -11.24 3.05
C ASN A 157 9.00 -12.64 2.97
N LYS A 158 8.33 -13.13 4.03
CA LYS A 158 7.67 -14.44 4.01
C LYS A 158 6.22 -14.36 3.51
N VAL A 159 5.64 -13.17 3.36
CA VAL A 159 4.26 -12.99 2.88
C VAL A 159 4.13 -13.16 1.35
N HIS A 160 5.25 -13.25 0.62
CA HIS A 160 5.27 -13.59 -0.82
C HIS A 160 5.11 -15.10 -1.09
N ALA A 161 4.91 -15.92 -0.06
CA ALA A 161 4.86 -17.38 -0.15
C ALA A 161 3.52 -17.99 0.32
N ILE A 162 2.43 -17.20 0.29
CA ILE A 162 1.07 -17.73 0.50
C ILE A 162 0.21 -17.33 -0.68
#